data_83b0c0ae43545894b80cc1f20d791320
#
_entry.id   83b0c0ae43545894b80cc1f20d791320
#
_cell.length_a   1.000
_cell.length_b   1.000
_cell.length_c   1.000
_cell.angle_alpha   90.00
_cell.angle_beta   90.00
_cell.angle_gamma   90.00
#
_symmetry.space_group_name_H-M   'P 1'
#
loop_
_entity.id
_entity.type
_entity.pdbx_description
1 polymer ?
#
loop_
_entity_poly.entity_id
_entity_poly.type
_entity_poly.pdbx_seq_one_letter_code
_entity_poly.pdbx_strand_id
1 'polypeptide(L)'
;QMIEQPCVVLFDEFEKVYDSDDQEKALTLLDGVFPSKKLFILTCNDKWRIDQHMRNRPGRLFYMLDYKGLDANFITEYCDDNLKPALQKHTDKLCQIASLFAQFNFDMLKATVEEMNRYNEGPEDALRMLNVKPEFDSGNTFTMKVIKDGEEVKEADMERIEWSGNPLQGQVSVHVKEYEDEQDEDGDFDWNWNQIKFDPSHIKKIDSQSGKFVFANAEGVQLVLSKVKDRSYNYMDAF
;
A
#
# COMPACT_ATOMS: atom_id res chain seq x y z
N GLN A 1 -39.37 5.27 -24.24
CA GLN A 1 -39.71 3.83 -24.12
C GLN A 1 -39.05 3.32 -22.84
N MET A 2 -39.86 2.92 -21.86
CA MET A 2 -39.33 2.22 -20.69
C MET A 2 -38.83 0.86 -21.15
N ILE A 3 -37.53 0.60 -20.87
CA ILE A 3 -36.95 -0.72 -21.10
C ILE A 3 -37.49 -1.61 -19.98
N GLU A 4 -38.47 -2.45 -20.26
CA GLU A 4 -39.05 -3.38 -19.28
C GLU A 4 -38.18 -4.62 -19.03
N GLN A 5 -37.15 -4.81 -19.86
CA GLN A 5 -36.24 -5.97 -19.72
C GLN A 5 -35.22 -5.76 -18.61
N PRO A 6 -34.87 -6.81 -17.89
CA PRO A 6 -33.74 -6.77 -16.94
C PRO A 6 -32.47 -6.36 -17.66
N CYS A 7 -31.78 -5.36 -17.14
CA CYS A 7 -30.49 -4.93 -17.70
C CYS A 7 -29.55 -4.43 -16.61
N VAL A 8 -28.27 -4.46 -16.92
CA VAL A 8 -27.20 -3.84 -16.13
C VAL A 8 -26.84 -2.52 -16.81
N VAL A 9 -26.80 -1.45 -16.03
CA VAL A 9 -26.39 -0.13 -16.50
C VAL A 9 -25.09 0.21 -15.77
N LEU A 10 -24.01 0.36 -16.53
CA LEU A 10 -22.71 0.73 -16.01
C LEU A 10 -22.45 2.22 -16.29
N PHE A 11 -22.16 2.96 -15.23
CA PHE A 11 -21.65 4.33 -15.30
C PHE A 11 -20.17 4.29 -14.95
N ASP A 12 -19.33 4.47 -15.95
CA ASP A 12 -17.88 4.46 -15.78
C ASP A 12 -17.37 5.86 -15.50
N GLU A 13 -16.42 5.98 -14.55
CA GLU A 13 -15.85 7.25 -14.07
C GLU A 13 -16.93 8.29 -13.71
N PHE A 14 -17.92 7.87 -12.94
CA PHE A 14 -19.12 8.65 -12.67
C PHE A 14 -18.81 10.07 -12.15
N GLU A 15 -17.81 10.22 -11.29
CA GLU A 15 -17.39 11.50 -10.71
C GLU A 15 -16.72 12.44 -11.71
N LYS A 16 -16.30 11.92 -12.86
CA LYS A 16 -15.68 12.74 -13.91
C LYS A 16 -16.70 13.18 -14.96
N VAL A 17 -17.68 12.34 -15.21
CA VAL A 17 -18.70 12.56 -16.25
C VAL A 17 -19.84 13.41 -15.74
N TYR A 18 -20.21 13.25 -14.45
CA TYR A 18 -21.37 13.92 -13.84
C TYR A 18 -20.88 14.88 -12.75
N ASP A 19 -21.16 16.17 -12.95
CA ASP A 19 -20.98 17.17 -11.91
C ASP A 19 -22.04 17.04 -10.78
N SER A 20 -21.96 17.87 -9.75
CA SER A 20 -22.89 17.78 -8.61
C SER A 20 -24.36 17.89 -8.99
N ASP A 21 -24.68 18.78 -9.95
CA ASP A 21 -26.06 18.99 -10.41
C ASP A 21 -26.57 17.79 -11.22
N ASP A 22 -25.71 17.19 -12.02
CA ASP A 22 -26.04 16.00 -12.81
C ASP A 22 -26.12 14.75 -11.93
N GLN A 23 -25.29 14.66 -10.91
CA GLN A 23 -25.38 13.60 -9.89
C GLN A 23 -26.74 13.69 -9.16
N GLU A 24 -27.20 14.89 -8.82
CA GLU A 24 -28.50 15.09 -8.19
C GLU A 24 -29.67 14.66 -9.11
N LYS A 25 -29.59 14.92 -10.41
CA LYS A 25 -30.56 14.41 -11.39
C LYS A 25 -30.51 12.89 -11.50
N ALA A 26 -29.31 12.28 -11.45
CA ALA A 26 -29.16 10.83 -11.46
C ALA A 26 -29.78 10.16 -10.22
N LEU A 27 -29.90 10.85 -9.09
CA LEU A 27 -30.56 10.34 -7.90
C LEU A 27 -31.99 9.93 -8.18
N THR A 28 -32.72 10.70 -8.99
CA THR A 28 -34.12 10.38 -9.36
C THR A 28 -34.21 9.05 -10.11
N LEU A 29 -33.19 8.72 -10.89
CA LEU A 29 -33.09 7.44 -11.59
C LEU A 29 -32.81 6.29 -10.62
N LEU A 30 -31.92 6.53 -9.65
CA LEU A 30 -31.47 5.52 -8.69
C LEU A 30 -32.48 5.29 -7.56
N ASP A 31 -33.23 6.30 -7.17
CA ASP A 31 -34.27 6.21 -6.11
C ASP A 31 -35.41 5.26 -6.46
N GLY A 32 -35.43 4.70 -7.69
CA GLY A 32 -36.37 3.67 -8.06
C GLY A 32 -37.84 4.11 -8.07
N VAL A 33 -38.10 5.38 -8.40
CA VAL A 33 -39.49 5.91 -8.55
C VAL A 33 -40.31 5.03 -9.47
N PHE A 34 -39.65 4.27 -10.34
CA PHE A 34 -40.28 3.24 -11.18
C PHE A 34 -39.63 1.89 -10.86
N PRO A 35 -40.40 0.87 -10.44
CA PRO A 35 -39.88 -0.46 -10.24
C PRO A 35 -39.31 -0.97 -11.56
N SER A 36 -37.98 -1.03 -11.61
CA SER A 36 -37.26 -1.52 -12.78
C SER A 36 -36.38 -2.67 -12.38
N LYS A 37 -36.35 -3.74 -13.19
CA LYS A 37 -35.43 -4.88 -13.02
C LYS A 37 -34.02 -4.47 -13.51
N LYS A 38 -33.45 -3.40 -12.96
CA LYS A 38 -32.15 -2.87 -13.39
C LYS A 38 -31.15 -2.93 -12.25
N LEU A 39 -29.93 -3.32 -12.59
CA LEU A 39 -28.77 -3.19 -11.73
C LEU A 39 -27.94 -2.01 -12.23
N PHE A 40 -27.71 -1.05 -11.36
CA PHE A 40 -26.82 0.08 -11.63
C PHE A 40 -25.45 -0.20 -10.98
N ILE A 41 -24.39 -0.05 -11.76
CA ILE A 41 -23.01 -0.15 -11.31
C ILE A 41 -22.32 1.16 -11.65
N LEU A 42 -21.70 1.80 -10.65
CA LEU A 42 -20.96 3.03 -10.82
C LEU A 42 -19.50 2.76 -10.47
N THR A 43 -18.56 3.17 -11.33
CA THR A 43 -17.16 3.21 -10.98
C THR A 43 -16.72 4.65 -10.69
N CYS A 44 -15.80 4.84 -9.77
CA CYS A 44 -15.19 6.13 -9.49
C CYS A 44 -13.76 5.94 -8.97
N ASN A 45 -12.89 6.91 -9.25
CA ASN A 45 -11.53 6.93 -8.72
C ASN A 45 -11.45 7.66 -7.36
N ASP A 46 -12.36 8.60 -7.14
CA ASP A 46 -12.45 9.36 -5.90
C ASP A 46 -13.89 9.34 -5.36
N LYS A 47 -14.13 8.50 -4.35
CA LYS A 47 -15.45 8.38 -3.70
C LYS A 47 -15.93 9.68 -3.04
N TRP A 48 -15.02 10.59 -2.69
CA TRP A 48 -15.38 11.86 -2.05
C TRP A 48 -15.98 12.86 -3.02
N ARG A 49 -15.77 12.66 -4.32
CA ARG A 49 -16.42 13.44 -5.39
C ARG A 49 -17.83 12.94 -5.73
N ILE A 50 -18.23 11.80 -5.18
CA ILE A 50 -19.62 11.33 -5.25
C ILE A 50 -20.43 12.10 -4.21
N ASP A 51 -21.60 12.60 -4.60
CA ASP A 51 -22.47 13.38 -3.74
C ASP A 51 -22.79 12.65 -2.41
N GLN A 52 -22.74 13.39 -1.31
CA GLN A 52 -22.96 12.84 0.02
C GLN A 52 -24.35 12.20 0.16
N HIS A 53 -25.38 12.75 -0.50
CA HIS A 53 -26.72 12.21 -0.45
C HIS A 53 -26.87 10.90 -1.22
N MET A 54 -25.92 10.59 -2.13
CA MET A 54 -25.82 9.26 -2.73
C MET A 54 -25.13 8.27 -1.79
N ARG A 55 -23.98 8.66 -1.26
CA ARG A 55 -23.11 7.75 -0.45
C ARG A 55 -23.76 7.27 0.84
N ASN A 56 -24.52 8.13 1.52
CA ASN A 56 -25.04 7.85 2.86
C ASN A 56 -26.48 7.30 2.88
N ARG A 57 -27.02 6.88 1.73
CA ARG A 57 -28.37 6.34 1.66
C ARG A 57 -28.37 4.93 1.05
N PRO A 58 -28.57 3.88 1.87
CA PRO A 58 -28.58 2.48 1.38
C PRO A 58 -29.64 2.19 0.31
N GLY A 59 -30.69 3.00 0.22
CA GLY A 59 -31.68 2.88 -0.84
C GLY A 59 -31.19 3.33 -2.22
N ARG A 60 -30.01 3.98 -2.30
CA ARG A 60 -29.42 4.50 -3.54
C ARG A 60 -28.15 3.74 -3.91
N LEU A 61 -27.16 3.71 -3.01
CA LEU A 61 -25.98 2.87 -3.13
C LEU A 61 -26.06 1.76 -2.08
N PHE A 62 -26.31 0.55 -2.54
CA PHE A 62 -26.50 -0.60 -1.66
C PHE A 62 -25.17 -1.18 -1.22
N TYR A 63 -24.21 -1.30 -2.14
CA TYR A 63 -22.85 -1.73 -1.87
C TYR A 63 -21.85 -0.68 -2.32
N MET A 64 -20.82 -0.46 -1.52
CA MET A 64 -19.65 0.31 -1.88
C MET A 64 -18.43 -0.60 -1.72
N LEU A 65 -17.78 -0.91 -2.85
CA LEU A 65 -16.59 -1.74 -2.89
C LEU A 65 -15.38 -0.84 -3.08
N ASP A 66 -14.45 -0.87 -2.15
CA ASP A 66 -13.24 -0.05 -2.18
C ASP A 66 -12.04 -0.94 -2.53
N TYR A 67 -11.46 -0.72 -3.70
CA TYR A 67 -10.30 -1.46 -4.18
C TYR A 67 -9.02 -0.71 -3.82
N LYS A 68 -8.25 -1.22 -2.86
CA LYS A 68 -7.02 -0.59 -2.33
C LYS A 68 -5.72 -1.05 -3.02
N GLY A 69 -5.80 -1.49 -4.25
CA GLY A 69 -4.68 -2.08 -4.98
C GLY A 69 -4.73 -3.62 -5.01
N LEU A 70 -3.69 -4.23 -5.54
CA LEU A 70 -3.58 -5.68 -5.67
C LEU A 70 -2.84 -6.27 -4.47
N ASP A 71 -3.36 -7.34 -3.89
CA ASP A 71 -2.65 -8.11 -2.88
C ASP A 71 -1.68 -9.14 -3.51
N ALA A 72 -0.78 -9.67 -2.68
CA ALA A 72 0.22 -10.62 -3.15
C ALA A 72 -0.39 -11.93 -3.67
N ASN A 73 -1.54 -12.36 -3.13
CA ASN A 73 -2.20 -13.58 -3.57
C ASN A 73 -2.75 -13.41 -4.99
N PHE A 74 -3.42 -12.29 -5.25
CA PHE A 74 -3.91 -11.97 -6.58
C PHE A 74 -2.77 -11.88 -7.61
N ILE A 75 -1.66 -11.21 -7.24
CA ILE A 75 -0.48 -11.12 -8.13
C ILE A 75 0.07 -12.51 -8.43
N THR A 76 0.15 -13.38 -7.43
CA THR A 76 0.65 -14.75 -7.59
C THR A 76 -0.26 -15.56 -8.52
N GLU A 77 -1.57 -15.58 -8.28
CA GLU A 77 -2.54 -16.26 -9.15
C GLU A 77 -2.45 -15.76 -10.59
N TYR A 78 -2.39 -14.44 -10.77
CA TYR A 78 -2.27 -13.85 -12.10
C TYR A 78 -0.95 -14.26 -12.81
N CYS A 79 0.15 -14.30 -12.07
CA CYS A 79 1.44 -14.75 -12.58
C CYS A 79 1.43 -16.24 -12.94
N ASP A 80 0.82 -17.09 -12.14
CA ASP A 80 0.72 -18.52 -12.40
C ASP A 80 -0.06 -18.79 -13.69
N ASP A 81 -1.10 -18.02 -13.95
CA ASP A 81 -1.93 -18.16 -15.14
C ASP A 81 -1.30 -17.54 -16.39
N ASN A 82 -0.53 -16.47 -16.27
CA ASN A 82 -0.13 -15.64 -17.40
C ASN A 82 1.37 -15.56 -17.67
N LEU A 83 2.25 -15.84 -16.69
CA LEU A 83 3.69 -15.89 -16.93
C LEU A 83 4.11 -17.19 -17.59
N LYS A 84 5.09 -17.10 -18.51
CA LYS A 84 5.76 -18.29 -19.03
C LYS A 84 6.40 -19.08 -17.89
N PRO A 85 6.41 -20.43 -17.94
CA PRO A 85 6.93 -21.26 -16.84
C PRO A 85 8.37 -20.91 -16.41
N ALA A 86 9.22 -20.50 -17.36
CA ALA A 86 10.61 -20.11 -17.05
C ALA A 86 10.72 -18.82 -16.24
N LEU A 87 9.66 -17.99 -16.23
CA LEU A 87 9.62 -16.69 -15.56
C LEU A 87 8.87 -16.73 -14.22
N GLN A 88 8.12 -17.79 -13.91
CA GLN A 88 7.39 -17.92 -12.66
C GLN A 88 8.27 -17.81 -11.40
N LYS A 89 9.55 -18.14 -11.52
CA LYS A 89 10.55 -17.90 -10.46
C LYS A 89 10.68 -16.43 -10.03
N HIS A 90 10.17 -15.50 -10.81
CA HIS A 90 10.21 -14.06 -10.54
C HIS A 90 8.93 -13.54 -9.85
N THR A 91 7.93 -14.38 -9.62
CA THR A 91 6.65 -13.98 -9.01
C THR A 91 6.84 -13.33 -7.64
N ASP A 92 7.63 -13.95 -6.75
CA ASP A 92 7.91 -13.39 -5.43
C ASP A 92 8.55 -12.00 -5.52
N LYS A 93 9.46 -11.82 -6.48
CA LYS A 93 10.14 -10.56 -6.70
C LYS A 93 9.17 -9.50 -7.23
N LEU A 94 8.26 -9.87 -8.11
CA LEU A 94 7.20 -8.98 -8.60
C LEU A 94 6.26 -8.56 -7.44
N CYS A 95 5.87 -9.49 -6.56
CA CYS A 95 5.09 -9.18 -5.36
C CYS A 95 5.84 -8.19 -4.44
N GLN A 96 7.14 -8.41 -4.24
CA GLN A 96 7.97 -7.49 -3.46
C GLN A 96 7.98 -6.10 -4.09
N ILE A 97 8.24 -6.00 -5.38
CA ILE A 97 8.26 -4.72 -6.09
C ILE A 97 6.89 -4.05 -6.04
N ALA A 98 5.81 -4.79 -6.29
CA ALA A 98 4.44 -4.26 -6.23
C ALA A 98 4.10 -3.66 -4.86
N SER A 99 4.60 -4.26 -3.77
CA SER A 99 4.41 -3.75 -2.40
C SER A 99 5.06 -2.38 -2.13
N LEU A 100 5.95 -1.96 -3.03
CA LEU A 100 6.65 -0.68 -2.94
C LEU A 100 5.85 0.49 -3.53
N PHE A 101 4.86 0.18 -4.34
CA PHE A 101 3.99 1.18 -4.94
C PHE A 101 2.90 1.56 -3.94
N ALA A 102 2.57 2.84 -3.88
CA ALA A 102 1.40 3.31 -3.14
C ALA A 102 0.12 2.66 -3.69
N GLN A 103 0.06 2.53 -5.01
CA GLN A 103 -1.02 1.84 -5.72
C GLN A 103 -0.44 1.06 -6.91
N PHE A 104 -0.29 -0.24 -6.75
CA PHE A 104 0.01 -1.13 -7.86
C PHE A 104 -1.31 -1.65 -8.42
N ASN A 105 -1.70 -1.14 -9.58
CA ASN A 105 -2.98 -1.46 -10.19
C ASN A 105 -2.88 -2.63 -11.19
N PHE A 106 -4.04 -3.10 -11.66
CA PHE A 106 -4.12 -4.24 -12.56
C PHE A 106 -3.46 -3.98 -13.92
N ASP A 107 -3.56 -2.77 -14.44
CA ASP A 107 -2.93 -2.43 -15.74
C ASP A 107 -1.42 -2.47 -15.64
N MET A 108 -0.85 -2.03 -14.50
CA MET A 108 0.58 -2.14 -14.23
C MET A 108 1.02 -3.61 -14.15
N LEU A 109 0.28 -4.45 -13.44
CA LEU A 109 0.57 -5.89 -13.36
C LEU A 109 0.53 -6.54 -14.74
N LYS A 110 -0.55 -6.31 -15.47
CA LYS A 110 -0.74 -6.86 -16.83
C LYS A 110 0.37 -6.44 -17.77
N ALA A 111 0.67 -5.14 -17.84
CA ALA A 111 1.73 -4.61 -18.70
C ALA A 111 3.10 -5.20 -18.32
N THR A 112 3.41 -5.33 -17.04
CA THR A 112 4.66 -5.90 -16.55
C THR A 112 4.79 -7.38 -16.97
N VAL A 113 3.75 -8.18 -16.77
CA VAL A 113 3.73 -9.60 -17.12
C VAL A 113 3.86 -9.78 -18.67
N GLU A 114 3.16 -8.95 -19.43
CA GLU A 114 3.27 -8.97 -20.90
C GLU A 114 4.70 -8.63 -21.38
N GLU A 115 5.33 -7.63 -20.77
CA GLU A 115 6.69 -7.21 -21.11
C GLU A 115 7.72 -8.29 -20.73
N MET A 116 7.63 -8.82 -19.49
CA MET A 116 8.45 -9.96 -19.07
C MET A 116 8.34 -11.14 -20.03
N ASN A 117 7.13 -11.49 -20.44
CA ASN A 117 6.90 -12.57 -21.39
C ASN A 117 7.46 -12.27 -22.77
N ARG A 118 7.38 -11.01 -23.24
CA ARG A 118 7.84 -10.59 -24.56
C ARG A 118 9.35 -10.70 -24.69
N TYR A 119 10.07 -10.20 -23.70
CA TYR A 119 11.53 -10.11 -23.75
C TYR A 119 12.27 -11.16 -22.92
N ASN A 120 11.52 -12.00 -22.19
CA ASN A 120 12.07 -13.05 -21.33
C ASN A 120 13.01 -12.48 -20.24
N GLU A 121 12.58 -11.39 -19.61
CA GLU A 121 13.34 -10.63 -18.61
C GLU A 121 12.66 -10.61 -17.23
N GLY A 122 13.37 -10.09 -16.23
CA GLY A 122 12.85 -9.93 -14.87
C GLY A 122 11.94 -8.72 -14.70
N PRO A 123 11.21 -8.63 -13.58
CA PRO A 123 10.26 -7.53 -13.35
C PRO A 123 10.93 -6.16 -13.26
N GLU A 124 12.19 -6.07 -12.83
CA GLU A 124 12.89 -4.78 -12.73
C GLU A 124 13.17 -4.18 -14.10
N ASP A 125 13.59 -5.02 -15.05
CA ASP A 125 13.90 -4.57 -16.41
C ASP A 125 12.59 -4.19 -17.11
N ALA A 126 11.56 -5.01 -16.98
CA ALA A 126 10.23 -4.74 -17.54
C ALA A 126 9.67 -3.40 -17.02
N LEU A 127 9.67 -3.16 -15.70
CA LEU A 127 9.17 -1.93 -15.10
C LEU A 127 9.98 -0.70 -15.51
N ARG A 128 11.29 -0.86 -15.68
CA ARG A 128 12.16 0.23 -16.16
C ARG A 128 11.77 0.69 -17.56
N MET A 129 11.42 -0.24 -18.44
CA MET A 129 11.01 0.04 -19.81
C MET A 129 9.61 0.62 -19.91
N LEU A 130 8.69 0.19 -19.06
CA LEU A 130 7.31 0.65 -19.03
C LEU A 130 7.13 2.06 -18.47
N ASN A 131 8.20 2.76 -18.09
CA ASN A 131 8.12 4.06 -17.43
C ASN A 131 7.21 4.06 -16.18
N VAL A 132 7.06 2.91 -15.56
CA VAL A 132 6.34 2.74 -14.31
C VAL A 132 7.32 3.08 -13.19
N LYS A 133 7.14 4.23 -12.59
CA LYS A 133 7.93 4.63 -11.41
C LYS A 133 7.06 4.44 -10.18
N PRO A 134 7.61 3.84 -9.12
CA PRO A 134 6.92 3.82 -7.85
C PRO A 134 6.64 5.27 -7.43
N GLU A 135 5.39 5.67 -7.47
CA GLU A 135 4.97 6.88 -6.77
C GLU A 135 4.93 6.53 -5.29
N PHE A 136 5.98 6.93 -4.60
CA PHE A 136 6.07 6.70 -3.18
C PHE A 136 5.22 7.76 -2.50
N ASP A 137 4.15 7.31 -1.92
CA ASP A 137 3.43 8.12 -0.97
C ASP A 137 4.41 8.47 0.17
N SER A 138 4.76 9.74 0.26
CA SER A 138 5.59 10.27 1.37
C SER A 138 4.93 10.04 2.73
N GLY A 139 3.74 9.48 2.76
CA GLY A 139 2.94 9.18 3.92
C GLY A 139 3.05 7.76 4.48
N ASN A 140 3.84 6.87 3.91
CA ASN A 140 4.03 5.55 4.52
C ASN A 140 4.81 5.69 5.84
N THR A 141 4.14 5.39 6.95
CA THR A 141 4.74 5.36 8.28
C THR A 141 5.07 3.92 8.66
N PHE A 142 6.24 3.74 9.24
CA PHE A 142 6.74 2.45 9.71
C PHE A 142 7.09 2.57 11.18
N THR A 143 6.77 1.53 11.96
CA THR A 143 7.37 1.34 13.28
C THR A 143 8.77 0.78 13.11
N MET A 144 9.69 1.26 13.93
CA MET A 144 11.10 0.86 13.93
C MET A 144 11.40 -0.05 15.13
N LYS A 145 12.16 -1.13 14.88
CA LYS A 145 12.80 -1.93 15.91
C LYS A 145 14.27 -2.09 15.57
N VAL A 146 15.13 -1.83 16.51
CA VAL A 146 16.57 -1.98 16.35
C VAL A 146 17.04 -3.19 17.15
N ILE A 147 17.90 -4.01 16.54
CA ILE A 147 18.52 -5.16 17.17
C ILE A 147 20.04 -4.93 17.11
N LYS A 148 20.67 -4.81 18.28
CA LYS A 148 22.12 -4.65 18.44
C LYS A 148 22.64 -5.83 19.28
N ASP A 149 23.69 -6.47 18.83
CA ASP A 149 24.31 -7.62 19.49
C ASP A 149 23.36 -8.81 19.78
N GLY A 150 22.32 -8.95 18.95
CA GLY A 150 21.29 -9.99 19.08
C GLY A 150 20.14 -9.65 20.04
N GLU A 151 20.17 -8.49 20.68
CA GLU A 151 19.13 -8.02 21.59
C GLU A 151 18.34 -6.84 21.00
N GLU A 152 17.04 -6.79 21.25
CA GLU A 152 16.17 -5.68 20.83
C GLU A 152 16.41 -4.47 21.74
N VAL A 153 16.77 -3.32 21.13
CA VAL A 153 16.92 -2.04 21.84
C VAL A 153 15.56 -1.60 22.35
N LYS A 154 15.48 -1.20 23.62
CA LYS A 154 14.24 -0.74 24.23
C LYS A 154 13.77 0.55 23.58
N GLU A 155 12.44 0.71 23.46
CA GLU A 155 11.83 1.93 22.92
C GLU A 155 12.25 3.20 23.68
N ALA A 156 12.48 3.10 25.01
CA ALA A 156 12.95 4.21 25.84
C ALA A 156 14.39 4.67 25.52
N ASP A 157 15.15 3.81 24.84
CA ASP A 157 16.51 4.07 24.42
C ASP A 157 16.60 4.48 22.94
N MET A 158 15.46 4.71 22.30
CA MET A 158 15.34 5.22 20.93
C MET A 158 14.76 6.64 20.93
N GLU A 159 15.33 7.55 20.13
CA GLU A 159 14.81 8.91 19.98
C GLU A 159 13.41 8.90 19.34
N ARG A 160 13.19 7.98 18.41
CA ARG A 160 11.93 7.80 17.69
C ARG A 160 11.69 6.32 17.46
N ILE A 161 10.44 5.92 17.56
CA ILE A 161 9.97 4.56 17.26
C ILE A 161 9.24 4.46 15.93
N GLU A 162 9.00 5.60 15.26
CA GLU A 162 8.35 5.67 13.96
C GLU A 162 9.20 6.46 12.98
N TRP A 163 9.14 6.04 11.73
CA TRP A 163 9.80 6.69 10.61
C TRP A 163 8.83 6.78 9.43
N SER A 164 8.81 7.92 8.75
CA SER A 164 7.98 8.13 7.55
C SER A 164 8.87 8.35 6.34
N GLY A 165 8.61 7.61 5.29
CA GLY A 165 9.36 7.71 4.04
C GLY A 165 9.35 6.42 3.24
N ASN A 166 10.27 6.37 2.28
CA ASN A 166 10.45 5.20 1.44
C ASN A 166 11.76 4.46 1.78
N PRO A 167 11.67 3.23 2.32
CA PRO A 167 12.84 2.46 2.73
C PRO A 167 13.81 2.12 1.60
N LEU A 168 13.39 2.24 0.35
CA LEU A 168 14.18 1.85 -0.83
C LEU A 168 14.84 3.02 -1.55
N GLN A 169 14.50 4.25 -1.19
CA GLN A 169 15.03 5.44 -1.86
C GLN A 169 15.85 6.34 -0.94
N GLY A 170 15.65 6.21 0.36
CA GLY A 170 16.26 7.11 1.32
C GLY A 170 17.12 6.40 2.34
N GLN A 171 17.93 7.19 3.03
CA GLN A 171 18.66 6.74 4.20
C GLN A 171 17.72 6.79 5.41
N VAL A 172 17.61 5.68 6.11
CA VAL A 172 16.92 5.60 7.40
C VAL A 172 17.95 5.85 8.50
N SER A 173 17.78 6.92 9.25
CA SER A 173 18.64 7.22 10.40
C SER A 173 17.89 6.92 11.69
N VAL A 174 18.53 6.16 12.55
CA VAL A 174 18.02 5.80 13.88
C VAL A 174 18.98 6.33 14.91
N HIS A 175 18.48 6.96 15.95
CA HIS A 175 19.27 7.40 17.09
C HIS A 175 18.92 6.52 18.28
N VAL A 176 19.97 5.89 18.84
CA VAL A 176 19.85 5.03 20.02
C VAL A 176 20.77 5.56 21.11
N LYS A 177 20.37 5.39 22.36
CA LYS A 177 21.22 5.72 23.51
C LYS A 177 22.40 4.76 23.58
N GLU A 178 23.57 5.29 23.76
CA GLU A 178 24.78 4.56 24.06
C GLU A 178 25.26 5.01 25.43
N TYR A 179 25.23 4.09 26.39
CA TYR A 179 25.58 4.36 27.76
C TYR A 179 27.10 4.29 27.93
N GLU A 180 27.65 5.18 28.75
CA GLU A 180 29.06 5.15 29.11
C GLU A 180 29.33 4.02 30.11
N ASP A 181 30.56 3.47 30.08
CA ASP A 181 30.93 2.34 30.94
C ASP A 181 31.11 2.77 32.41
N GLU A 182 31.28 4.07 32.66
CA GLU A 182 31.50 4.61 34.00
C GLU A 182 30.19 5.23 34.57
N GLN A 183 29.93 4.94 35.85
CA GLN A 183 28.82 5.57 36.57
C GLN A 183 29.26 6.94 37.08
N ASP A 184 28.34 7.89 37.09
CA ASP A 184 28.52 9.19 37.73
C ASP A 184 28.51 9.10 39.28
N GLU A 185 28.68 10.25 39.96
CA GLU A 185 28.72 10.33 41.43
C GLU A 185 27.40 9.86 42.09
N ASP A 186 26.29 9.90 41.36
CA ASP A 186 24.96 9.49 41.82
C ASP A 186 24.64 8.02 41.50
N GLY A 187 25.52 7.33 40.78
CA GLY A 187 25.43 5.91 40.43
C GLY A 187 24.63 5.67 39.12
N ASP A 188 24.33 6.71 38.38
CA ASP A 188 23.69 6.65 37.08
C ASP A 188 24.74 6.58 35.96
N PHE A 189 24.37 6.02 34.82
CA PHE A 189 25.21 6.00 33.63
C PHE A 189 24.86 7.20 32.74
N ASP A 190 25.88 7.97 32.38
CA ASP A 190 25.78 8.96 31.34
C ASP A 190 25.54 8.28 29.98
N TRP A 191 24.86 8.94 29.09
CA TRP A 191 24.55 8.41 27.76
C TRP A 191 24.63 9.50 26.68
N ASN A 192 24.98 9.05 25.49
CA ASN A 192 24.98 9.88 24.28
C ASN A 192 24.11 9.27 23.18
N TRP A 193 23.60 10.11 22.28
CA TRP A 193 22.89 9.62 21.09
C TRP A 193 23.89 9.12 20.07
N ASN A 194 23.83 7.83 19.75
CA ASN A 194 24.52 7.24 18.62
C ASN A 194 23.60 7.17 17.41
N GLN A 195 24.02 7.79 16.29
CA GLN A 195 23.29 7.75 15.03
C GLN A 195 23.72 6.57 14.17
N ILE A 196 22.78 5.66 13.91
CA ILE A 196 22.98 4.51 13.03
C ILE A 196 22.24 4.78 11.71
N LYS A 197 22.92 4.60 10.59
CA LYS A 197 22.40 4.87 9.26
C LYS A 197 22.24 3.60 8.46
N PHE A 198 21.08 3.46 7.83
CA PHE A 198 20.78 2.37 6.92
C PHE A 198 20.38 2.95 5.57
N ASP A 199 21.00 2.49 4.52
CA ASP A 199 20.64 2.78 3.14
C ASP A 199 20.02 1.54 2.45
N PRO A 200 19.44 1.68 1.27
CA PRO A 200 18.79 0.55 0.58
C PRO A 200 19.69 -0.66 0.32
N SER A 201 21.03 -0.48 0.26
CA SER A 201 21.98 -1.60 0.07
C SER A 201 22.06 -2.53 1.30
N HIS A 202 21.66 -2.02 2.47
CA HIS A 202 21.60 -2.79 3.71
C HIS A 202 20.37 -3.68 3.83
N ILE A 203 19.43 -3.64 2.88
CA ILE A 203 18.23 -4.49 2.92
C ILE A 203 18.62 -5.94 2.72
N LYS A 204 18.27 -6.78 3.70
CA LYS A 204 18.49 -8.23 3.68
C LYS A 204 17.22 -9.00 3.34
N LYS A 205 16.06 -8.48 3.74
CA LYS A 205 14.77 -9.14 3.52
C LYS A 205 13.67 -8.11 3.40
N ILE A 206 12.77 -8.37 2.45
CA ILE A 206 11.49 -7.67 2.30
C ILE A 206 10.40 -8.73 2.41
N ASP A 207 9.47 -8.52 3.34
CA ASP A 207 8.26 -9.31 3.45
C ASP A 207 7.09 -8.47 2.95
N SER A 208 6.69 -8.74 1.72
CA SER A 208 5.62 -8.02 1.04
C SER A 208 4.23 -8.24 1.66
N GLN A 209 4.00 -9.40 2.28
CA GLN A 209 2.71 -9.71 2.90
C GLN A 209 2.51 -8.93 4.20
N SER A 210 3.56 -8.80 5.02
CA SER A 210 3.48 -8.08 6.28
C SER A 210 3.96 -6.62 6.18
N GLY A 211 4.46 -6.17 5.02
CA GLY A 211 5.03 -4.84 4.83
C GLY A 211 6.27 -4.59 5.69
N LYS A 212 7.09 -5.62 5.91
CA LYS A 212 8.30 -5.54 6.73
C LYS A 212 9.56 -5.46 5.89
N PHE A 213 10.47 -4.59 6.30
CA PHE A 213 11.81 -4.47 5.74
C PHE A 213 12.83 -4.77 6.83
N VAL A 214 13.79 -5.62 6.54
CA VAL A 214 14.88 -5.94 7.45
C VAL A 214 16.18 -5.44 6.83
N PHE A 215 16.84 -4.53 7.51
CA PHE A 215 18.17 -4.02 7.17
C PHE A 215 19.21 -4.64 8.09
N ALA A 216 20.44 -4.78 7.62
CA ALA A 216 21.58 -5.09 8.45
C ALA A 216 22.80 -4.33 7.90
N ASN A 217 23.44 -3.54 8.76
CA ASN A 217 24.66 -2.82 8.43
C ASN A 217 25.93 -3.69 8.62
N ALA A 218 27.08 -3.13 8.29
CA ALA A 218 28.37 -3.83 8.42
C ALA A 218 28.77 -4.13 9.88
N GLU A 219 28.21 -3.40 10.83
CA GLU A 219 28.46 -3.56 12.27
C GLU A 219 27.58 -4.64 12.91
N GLY A 220 26.73 -5.31 12.12
CA GLY A 220 25.82 -6.34 12.60
C GLY A 220 24.53 -5.82 13.24
N VAL A 221 24.33 -4.49 13.27
CA VAL A 221 23.08 -3.92 13.75
C VAL A 221 21.98 -4.14 12.71
N GLN A 222 20.81 -4.58 13.18
CA GLN A 222 19.65 -4.77 12.34
C GLN A 222 18.57 -3.74 12.64
N LEU A 223 17.90 -3.26 11.59
CA LEU A 223 16.72 -2.44 11.69
C LEU A 223 15.55 -3.16 11.02
N VAL A 224 14.45 -3.30 11.75
CA VAL A 224 13.20 -3.85 11.24
C VAL A 224 12.19 -2.70 11.14
N LEU A 225 11.80 -2.38 9.92
CA LEU A 225 10.68 -1.49 9.64
C LEU A 225 9.41 -2.32 9.41
N SER A 226 8.35 -1.99 10.11
CA SER A 226 7.04 -2.61 9.92
C SER A 226 6.04 -1.54 9.54
N LYS A 227 5.39 -1.68 8.38
CA LYS A 227 4.40 -0.70 7.91
C LYS A 227 3.27 -0.59 8.93
N VAL A 228 3.01 0.62 9.39
CA VAL A 228 1.84 0.92 10.21
C VAL A 228 0.62 0.73 9.32
N LYS A 229 -0.24 -0.21 9.68
CA LYS A 229 -1.52 -0.36 8.99
C LYS A 229 -2.31 0.92 9.23
N ASP A 230 -2.78 1.55 8.16
CA ASP A 230 -3.73 2.64 8.28
C ASP A 230 -4.84 2.18 9.22
N ARG A 231 -4.90 2.80 10.37
CA ARG A 231 -6.07 2.72 11.23
C ARG A 231 -7.15 3.56 10.56
N SER A 232 -7.72 3.05 9.46
CA SER A 232 -9.04 3.53 9.06
C SER A 232 -9.93 3.25 10.26
N TYR A 233 -10.30 4.31 10.94
CA TYR A 233 -11.21 4.23 12.07
C TYR A 233 -12.53 3.70 11.53
N ASN A 234 -12.72 2.40 11.68
CA ASN A 234 -14.00 1.81 11.41
C ASN A 234 -14.85 2.06 12.65
N TYR A 235 -15.75 3.05 12.57
CA TYR A 235 -16.66 3.35 13.68
C TYR A 235 -17.48 2.13 14.13
N MET A 236 -17.57 1.08 13.29
CA MET A 236 -18.20 -0.20 13.64
C MET A 236 -17.36 -0.99 14.66
N ASP A 237 -16.05 -0.72 14.79
CA ASP A 237 -15.21 -1.35 15.81
C ASP A 237 -15.45 -0.72 17.20
N ALA A 238 -16.27 0.32 17.30
CA ALA A 238 -16.65 0.98 18.55
C ALA A 238 -17.96 0.42 19.15
N PHE A 239 -18.63 -0.49 18.47
CA PHE A 239 -19.84 -1.19 18.90
C PHE A 239 -19.61 -2.71 18.94
#